data_a2bc86c22c63e0e9da080a35a04dfd1b
#
_entry.id   a2bc86c22c63e0e9da080a35a04dfd1b
#
_cell.length_a   1.000
_cell.length_b   1.000
_cell.length_c   1.000
_cell.angle_alpha   90.00
_cell.angle_beta   90.00
_cell.angle_gamma   90.00
#
_symmetry.space_group_name_H-M   'P 1'
#
loop_
_entity.id
_entity.type
_entity.pdbx_description
1 polymer ?
#
loop_
_entity_poly.entity_id
_entity_poly.type
_entity_poly.pdbx_seq_one_letter_code
_entity_poly.pdbx_strand_id
1 'polypeptide(L)'
;LIIPVGSLEQHGPHLPLDTDTRIASAVARSVADRLADRNESNWTLAPAIGYGASGEHEGFPGTVSIGTSALRLLLVEFGRSASLWASRLVFVNGHGGNVEALAAAAALLRYEGRDVGWCSCTAANSDAHAGHTETSVLLHISPSVVWVDECLPGNSAPLAQLMPQMRRGGVAAVSELGVLGDPTTATAEEGE
;
A
#
# COMPACT_ATOMS: atom_id res chain seq x y z
N LEU A 1 -6.46 17.23 -3.81
CA LEU A 1 -7.08 15.92 -3.76
C LEU A 1 -6.09 14.92 -3.18
N ILE A 2 -6.51 14.11 -2.20
CA ILE A 2 -5.73 13.00 -1.60
C ILE A 2 -6.29 11.70 -2.18
N ILE A 3 -5.41 10.84 -2.71
CA ILE A 3 -5.81 9.63 -3.43
C ILE A 3 -5.11 8.42 -2.79
N PRO A 4 -5.84 7.54 -2.06
CA PRO A 4 -5.27 6.28 -1.59
C PRO A 4 -5.00 5.34 -2.77
N VAL A 5 -3.84 4.66 -2.75
CA VAL A 5 -3.44 3.67 -3.75
C VAL A 5 -2.98 2.42 -3.01
N GLY A 6 -3.72 1.35 -3.15
CA GLY A 6 -3.42 0.05 -2.56
C GLY A 6 -3.17 -1.02 -3.60
N SER A 7 -3.49 -2.25 -3.23
CA SER A 7 -3.43 -3.43 -4.07
C SER A 7 -4.52 -4.43 -3.68
N LEU A 8 -4.66 -5.49 -4.45
CA LEU A 8 -5.39 -6.69 -4.10
C LEU A 8 -4.43 -7.87 -4.19
N GLU A 9 -3.89 -8.29 -3.05
CA GLU A 9 -2.86 -9.33 -2.99
C GLU A 9 -2.93 -10.12 -1.70
N GLN A 10 -2.32 -11.31 -1.70
CA GLN A 10 -2.19 -12.13 -0.51
C GLN A 10 -1.44 -11.39 0.61
N HIS A 11 -1.88 -11.56 1.85
CA HIS A 11 -1.26 -11.02 3.06
C HIS A 11 -1.20 -12.10 4.16
N GLY A 12 -0.66 -13.27 3.80
CA GLY A 12 -0.65 -14.43 4.69
C GLY A 12 -2.06 -14.98 4.96
N PRO A 13 -2.19 -15.92 5.89
CA PRO A 13 -3.49 -16.51 6.22
C PRO A 13 -4.37 -15.61 7.11
N HIS A 14 -3.81 -14.57 7.74
CA HIS A 14 -4.40 -13.81 8.82
C HIS A 14 -4.91 -12.41 8.44
N LEU A 15 -4.47 -11.83 7.31
CA LEU A 15 -4.90 -10.51 6.86
C LEU A 15 -5.74 -10.60 5.57
N PRO A 16 -6.66 -9.64 5.35
CA PRO A 16 -7.47 -9.61 4.14
C PRO A 16 -6.65 -9.20 2.91
N LEU A 17 -7.13 -9.59 1.73
CA LEU A 17 -6.47 -9.29 0.44
C LEU A 17 -6.36 -7.80 0.12
N ASP A 18 -7.22 -6.96 0.72
CA ASP A 18 -7.27 -5.52 0.53
C ASP A 18 -6.53 -4.72 1.64
N THR A 19 -5.61 -5.37 2.36
CA THR A 19 -4.82 -4.79 3.46
C THR A 19 -4.20 -3.45 3.08
N ASP A 20 -3.45 -3.39 1.99
CA ASP A 20 -2.79 -2.17 1.51
C ASP A 20 -3.77 -1.04 1.22
N THR A 21 -4.93 -1.38 0.66
CA THR A 21 -5.99 -0.40 0.37
C THR A 21 -6.59 0.16 1.66
N ARG A 22 -6.75 -0.68 2.69
CA ARG A 22 -7.23 -0.25 4.02
C ARG A 22 -6.23 0.68 4.68
N ILE A 23 -4.95 0.30 4.70
CA ILE A 23 -3.86 1.11 5.27
C ILE A 23 -3.78 2.46 4.55
N ALA A 24 -3.67 2.46 3.22
CA ALA A 24 -3.60 3.69 2.44
C ALA A 24 -4.83 4.60 2.68
N SER A 25 -6.03 4.01 2.78
CA SER A 25 -7.26 4.76 3.04
C SER A 25 -7.31 5.35 4.45
N ALA A 26 -6.86 4.62 5.46
CA ALA A 26 -6.81 5.09 6.84
C ALA A 26 -5.81 6.24 6.99
N VAL A 27 -4.59 6.10 6.44
CA VAL A 27 -3.57 7.16 6.44
C VAL A 27 -4.07 8.39 5.69
N ALA A 28 -4.63 8.23 4.50
CA ALA A 28 -5.16 9.35 3.71
C ALA A 28 -6.29 10.10 4.43
N ARG A 29 -7.18 9.38 5.13
CA ARG A 29 -8.23 9.97 5.96
C ARG A 29 -7.65 10.73 7.14
N SER A 30 -6.71 10.13 7.90
CA SER A 30 -6.04 10.80 9.02
C SER A 30 -5.34 12.09 8.58
N VAL A 31 -4.71 12.09 7.40
CA VAL A 31 -4.11 13.31 6.82
C VAL A 31 -5.18 14.35 6.50
N ALA A 32 -6.29 13.95 5.88
CA ALA A 32 -7.38 14.88 5.56
C ALA A 32 -7.99 15.52 6.83
N ASP A 33 -8.21 14.72 7.88
CA ASP A 33 -8.76 15.18 9.16
C ASP A 33 -7.78 16.17 9.83
N ARG A 34 -6.49 15.85 9.90
CA ARG A 34 -5.45 16.75 10.45
C ARG A 34 -5.32 18.07 9.67
N LEU A 35 -5.53 18.06 8.36
CA LEU A 35 -5.54 19.27 7.55
C LEU A 35 -6.78 20.13 7.84
N ALA A 36 -7.95 19.49 8.02
CA ALA A 36 -9.17 20.18 8.41
C ALA A 36 -9.03 20.86 9.78
N ASP A 37 -8.44 20.18 10.77
CA ASP A 37 -8.18 20.73 12.11
C ASP A 37 -7.25 21.96 12.08
N ARG A 38 -6.41 22.08 11.06
CA ARG A 38 -5.54 23.25 10.82
C ARG A 38 -6.21 24.36 10.01
N ASN A 39 -7.52 24.26 9.76
CA ASN A 39 -8.27 25.14 8.87
C ASN A 39 -7.79 25.12 7.40
N GLU A 40 -7.12 24.06 6.99
CA GLU A 40 -6.76 23.79 5.59
C GLU A 40 -7.85 22.93 4.93
N SER A 41 -9.10 23.39 4.93
CA SER A 41 -10.30 22.64 4.51
C SER A 41 -10.43 22.42 3.00
N ASN A 42 -9.45 22.85 2.21
CA ASN A 42 -9.49 22.75 0.74
C ASN A 42 -9.06 21.37 0.20
N TRP A 43 -8.86 20.39 1.07
CA TRP A 43 -8.49 19.03 0.69
C TRP A 43 -9.72 18.11 0.65
N THR A 44 -9.78 17.26 -0.38
CA THR A 44 -10.82 16.25 -0.56
C THR A 44 -10.18 14.88 -0.69
N LEU A 45 -10.80 13.87 -0.09
CA LEU A 45 -10.37 12.48 -0.18
C LEU A 45 -11.09 11.78 -1.34
N ALA A 46 -10.35 11.17 -2.26
CA ALA A 46 -10.89 10.35 -3.33
C ALA A 46 -11.19 8.92 -2.84
N PRO A 47 -12.08 8.18 -3.54
CA PRO A 47 -12.12 6.73 -3.44
C PRO A 47 -10.74 6.10 -3.72
N ALA A 48 -10.43 4.99 -3.07
CA ALA A 48 -9.14 4.33 -3.24
C ALA A 48 -9.03 3.65 -4.61
N ILE A 49 -7.80 3.63 -5.16
CA ILE A 49 -7.40 2.76 -6.26
C ILE A 49 -6.97 1.44 -5.61
N GLY A 50 -7.83 0.41 -5.67
CA GLY A 50 -7.64 -0.85 -4.95
C GLY A 50 -6.97 -1.97 -5.74
N TYR A 51 -6.57 -1.75 -7.00
CA TYR A 51 -5.82 -2.71 -7.81
C TYR A 51 -4.47 -2.11 -8.20
N GLY A 52 -3.40 -2.80 -7.81
CA GLY A 52 -2.03 -2.36 -7.96
C GLY A 52 -1.16 -3.25 -8.83
N ALA A 53 0.14 -3.02 -8.75
CA ALA A 53 1.18 -3.79 -9.42
C ALA A 53 1.77 -4.82 -8.44
N SER A 54 1.07 -5.93 -8.25
CA SER A 54 1.36 -7.00 -7.27
C SER A 54 1.89 -8.28 -7.93
N GLY A 55 2.63 -8.16 -9.03
CA GLY A 55 3.15 -9.30 -9.79
C GLY A 55 4.02 -10.25 -8.97
N GLU A 56 4.72 -9.76 -7.97
CA GLU A 56 5.51 -10.54 -7.02
C GLU A 56 4.68 -11.48 -6.15
N HIS A 57 3.37 -11.25 -6.03
CA HIS A 57 2.43 -12.06 -5.25
C HIS A 57 1.54 -12.98 -6.12
N GLU A 58 1.67 -12.98 -7.44
CA GLU A 58 0.84 -13.80 -8.36
C GLU A 58 0.93 -15.31 -8.13
N GLY A 59 1.95 -15.78 -7.41
CA GLY A 59 2.04 -17.19 -6.97
C GLY A 59 1.00 -17.62 -5.94
N PHE A 60 0.22 -16.68 -5.37
CA PHE A 60 -0.77 -16.96 -4.32
C PHE A 60 -2.20 -16.70 -4.80
N PRO A 61 -3.16 -17.58 -4.41
CA PRO A 61 -4.57 -17.34 -4.68
C PRO A 61 -5.08 -16.02 -4.10
N GLY A 62 -5.99 -15.36 -4.80
CA GLY A 62 -6.62 -14.10 -4.37
C GLY A 62 -5.89 -12.85 -4.85
N THR A 63 -4.63 -12.93 -5.23
CA THR A 63 -3.89 -11.81 -5.82
C THR A 63 -4.39 -11.49 -7.22
N VAL A 64 -4.65 -10.20 -7.47
CA VAL A 64 -4.97 -9.66 -8.80
C VAL A 64 -4.06 -8.47 -9.08
N SER A 65 -3.06 -8.67 -9.89
CA SER A 65 -2.15 -7.61 -10.35
C SER A 65 -2.62 -7.05 -11.69
N ILE A 66 -2.67 -5.71 -11.81
CA ILE A 66 -2.87 -5.05 -13.12
C ILE A 66 -1.53 -4.75 -13.81
N GLY A 67 -0.42 -4.97 -13.10
CA GLY A 67 0.94 -4.70 -13.59
C GLY A 67 1.32 -3.22 -13.58
N THR A 68 2.62 -2.98 -13.55
CA THR A 68 3.22 -1.62 -13.45
C THR A 68 2.79 -0.70 -14.60
N SER A 69 2.72 -1.22 -15.83
CA SER A 69 2.39 -0.42 -17.01
C SER A 69 0.93 0.06 -17.00
N ALA A 70 -0.01 -0.82 -16.64
CA ALA A 70 -1.43 -0.46 -16.57
C ALA A 70 -1.69 0.49 -15.39
N LEU A 71 -1.08 0.24 -14.23
CA LEU A 71 -1.19 1.14 -13.08
C LEU A 71 -0.64 2.53 -13.42
N ARG A 72 0.55 2.62 -14.05
CA ARG A 72 1.11 3.90 -14.49
C ARG A 72 0.16 4.66 -15.41
N LEU A 73 -0.43 3.99 -16.41
CA LEU A 73 -1.38 4.62 -17.33
C LEU A 73 -2.61 5.14 -16.56
N LEU A 74 -3.19 4.33 -15.68
CA LEU A 74 -4.32 4.72 -14.84
C LEU A 74 -3.99 5.97 -14.02
N LEU A 75 -2.85 6.00 -13.33
CA LEU A 75 -2.43 7.13 -12.50
C LEU A 75 -2.22 8.41 -13.30
N VAL A 76 -1.65 8.29 -14.52
CA VAL A 76 -1.45 9.44 -15.43
C VAL A 76 -2.80 9.99 -15.88
N GLU A 77 -3.71 9.16 -16.40
CA GLU A 77 -5.01 9.61 -16.88
C GLU A 77 -5.90 10.14 -15.74
N PHE A 78 -5.85 9.48 -14.56
CA PHE A 78 -6.49 10.00 -13.35
C PHE A 78 -5.97 11.40 -13.00
N GLY A 79 -4.63 11.55 -12.95
CA GLY A 79 -3.99 12.82 -12.62
C GLY A 79 -4.32 13.94 -13.61
N ARG A 80 -4.34 13.64 -14.93
CA ARG A 80 -4.75 14.60 -15.97
C ARG A 80 -6.18 15.05 -15.79
N SER A 81 -7.11 14.12 -15.56
CA SER A 81 -8.52 14.41 -15.35
C SER A 81 -8.77 15.19 -14.07
N ALA A 82 -8.19 14.73 -12.93
CA ALA A 82 -8.37 15.39 -11.65
C ALA A 82 -7.80 16.82 -11.64
N SER A 83 -6.71 17.07 -12.34
CA SER A 83 -6.08 18.41 -12.42
C SER A 83 -6.90 19.45 -13.17
N LEU A 84 -8.01 19.07 -13.80
CA LEU A 84 -8.94 20.05 -14.39
C LEU A 84 -9.68 20.88 -13.31
N TRP A 85 -9.77 20.36 -12.10
CA TRP A 85 -10.49 21.01 -11.00
C TRP A 85 -9.72 21.03 -9.68
N ALA A 86 -8.78 20.09 -9.44
CA ALA A 86 -7.93 20.03 -8.27
C ALA A 86 -6.56 20.63 -8.59
N SER A 87 -6.18 21.69 -7.90
CA SER A 87 -4.89 22.37 -8.11
C SER A 87 -3.70 21.54 -7.63
N ARG A 88 -3.92 20.57 -6.73
CA ARG A 88 -2.86 19.76 -6.12
C ARG A 88 -3.35 18.32 -5.89
N LEU A 89 -2.52 17.33 -6.24
CA LEU A 89 -2.80 15.91 -6.08
C LEU A 89 -1.72 15.25 -5.22
N VAL A 90 -2.14 14.38 -4.28
CA VAL A 90 -1.23 13.56 -3.48
C VAL A 90 -1.72 12.12 -3.50
N PHE A 91 -0.91 11.21 -4.04
CA PHE A 91 -1.15 9.77 -3.94
C PHE A 91 -0.54 9.23 -2.65
N VAL A 92 -1.33 8.53 -1.85
CA VAL A 92 -0.92 7.86 -0.61
C VAL A 92 -0.87 6.36 -0.89
N ASN A 93 0.33 5.80 -0.91
CA ASN A 93 0.60 4.44 -1.37
C ASN A 93 0.74 3.47 -0.21
N GLY A 94 -0.04 2.37 -0.23
CA GLY A 94 0.04 1.28 0.73
C GLY A 94 0.91 0.10 0.29
N HIS A 95 1.30 0.01 -1.01
CA HIS A 95 1.94 -1.18 -1.56
C HIS A 95 3.30 -0.88 -2.22
N GLY A 96 4.33 -1.66 -1.83
CA GLY A 96 5.69 -1.47 -2.34
C GLY A 96 5.84 -1.65 -3.85
N GLY A 97 5.12 -2.60 -4.45
CA GLY A 97 5.14 -2.86 -5.90
C GLY A 97 4.63 -1.71 -6.77
N ASN A 98 3.83 -0.79 -6.18
CA ASN A 98 3.31 0.39 -6.89
C ASN A 98 4.35 1.51 -7.11
N VAL A 99 5.46 1.49 -6.38
CA VAL A 99 6.43 2.61 -6.30
C VAL A 99 6.95 3.03 -7.67
N GLU A 100 7.29 2.08 -8.53
CA GLU A 100 7.79 2.38 -9.89
C GLU A 100 6.73 3.12 -10.72
N ALA A 101 5.48 2.63 -10.71
CA ALA A 101 4.37 3.23 -11.44
C ALA A 101 4.05 4.64 -10.93
N LEU A 102 4.01 4.83 -9.61
CA LEU A 102 3.75 6.12 -8.96
C LEU A 102 4.84 7.14 -9.27
N ALA A 103 6.12 6.75 -9.13
CA ALA A 103 7.25 7.63 -9.42
C ALA A 103 7.22 8.10 -10.88
N ALA A 104 7.00 7.17 -11.83
CA ALA A 104 6.95 7.47 -13.23
C ALA A 104 5.73 8.32 -13.61
N ALA A 105 4.55 8.04 -13.05
CA ALA A 105 3.34 8.82 -13.28
C ALA A 105 3.46 10.25 -12.73
N ALA A 106 3.94 10.39 -11.48
CA ALA A 106 4.14 11.70 -10.87
C ALA A 106 5.18 12.55 -11.61
N ALA A 107 6.27 11.92 -12.07
CA ALA A 107 7.28 12.61 -12.87
C ALA A 107 6.70 13.15 -14.19
N LEU A 108 5.91 12.34 -14.91
CA LEU A 108 5.25 12.77 -16.14
C LEU A 108 4.23 13.89 -15.90
N LEU A 109 3.38 13.75 -14.89
CA LEU A 109 2.38 14.76 -14.56
C LEU A 109 3.00 16.10 -14.16
N ARG A 110 4.12 16.07 -13.41
CA ARG A 110 4.91 17.27 -13.09
C ARG A 110 5.55 17.90 -14.33
N TYR A 111 6.09 17.07 -15.23
CA TYR A 111 6.63 17.54 -16.52
C TYR A 111 5.55 18.24 -17.36
N GLU A 112 4.29 17.78 -17.28
CA GLU A 112 3.13 18.41 -17.91
C GLU A 112 2.63 19.67 -17.14
N GLY A 113 3.33 20.11 -16.08
CA GLY A 113 3.03 21.33 -15.34
C GLY A 113 2.00 21.17 -14.20
N ARG A 114 1.70 19.94 -13.75
CA ARG A 114 0.75 19.68 -12.67
C ARG A 114 1.45 19.56 -11.31
N ASP A 115 0.79 20.04 -10.25
CA ASP A 115 1.30 19.89 -8.86
C ASP A 115 0.84 18.53 -8.31
N VAL A 116 1.72 17.52 -8.46
CA VAL A 116 1.45 16.13 -8.07
C VAL A 116 2.56 15.61 -7.17
N GLY A 117 2.18 15.03 -6.03
CA GLY A 117 3.07 14.30 -5.12
C GLY A 117 2.61 12.88 -4.86
N TRP A 118 3.48 12.10 -4.25
CA TRP A 118 3.13 10.81 -3.67
C TRP A 118 4.01 10.51 -2.45
N CYS A 119 3.49 9.68 -1.55
CA CYS A 119 4.22 9.14 -0.41
C CYS A 119 3.80 7.69 -0.16
N SER A 120 4.68 6.90 0.46
CA SER A 120 4.34 5.55 0.92
C SER A 120 3.97 5.55 2.40
N CYS A 121 3.04 4.67 2.77
CA CYS A 121 2.73 4.33 4.15
C CYS A 121 3.84 3.41 4.67
N THR A 122 4.88 4.00 5.25
CA THR A 122 6.03 3.27 5.80
C THR A 122 6.30 3.72 7.21
N ALA A 123 6.60 2.77 8.10
CA ALA A 123 7.08 3.04 9.46
C ALA A 123 8.57 2.74 9.56
N ALA A 124 9.25 3.42 10.48
CA ALA A 124 10.66 3.11 10.77
C ALA A 124 10.78 1.69 11.34
N ASN A 125 11.74 0.92 10.83
CA ASN A 125 12.00 -0.47 11.23
C ASN A 125 10.84 -1.45 10.94
N SER A 126 9.93 -1.11 10.01
CA SER A 126 8.88 -2.03 9.58
C SER A 126 9.47 -3.30 8.95
N ASP A 127 8.81 -4.42 9.16
CA ASP A 127 9.00 -5.62 8.38
C ASP A 127 8.42 -5.45 6.95
N ALA A 128 8.63 -6.46 6.10
CA ALA A 128 8.47 -6.21 4.68
C ALA A 128 7.04 -6.42 4.16
N HIS A 129 6.28 -7.39 4.71
CA HIS A 129 4.95 -7.74 4.20
C HIS A 129 4.20 -8.70 5.13
N ALA A 130 2.95 -8.39 5.43
CA ALA A 130 2.05 -9.20 6.26
C ALA A 130 2.65 -9.63 7.62
N GLY A 131 3.60 -8.89 8.13
CA GLY A 131 4.28 -9.17 9.38
C GLY A 131 3.72 -8.34 10.54
N HIS A 132 4.58 -8.02 11.51
CA HIS A 132 4.21 -7.29 12.73
C HIS A 132 3.55 -5.95 12.43
N THR A 133 4.16 -5.15 11.54
CA THR A 133 3.74 -3.76 11.29
C THR A 133 2.33 -3.69 10.70
N GLU A 134 2.09 -4.37 9.58
CA GLU A 134 0.79 -4.33 8.90
C GLU A 134 -0.30 -5.00 9.75
N THR A 135 0.03 -6.08 10.46
CA THR A 135 -0.90 -6.73 11.37
C THR A 135 -1.29 -5.80 12.53
N SER A 136 -0.33 -5.09 13.13
CA SER A 136 -0.60 -4.10 14.18
C SER A 136 -1.51 -2.98 13.66
N VAL A 137 -1.21 -2.42 12.50
CA VAL A 137 -2.05 -1.39 11.87
C VAL A 137 -3.46 -1.90 11.61
N LEU A 138 -3.62 -3.12 11.05
CA LEU A 138 -4.95 -3.70 10.80
C LEU A 138 -5.71 -3.99 12.10
N LEU A 139 -5.03 -4.43 13.16
CA LEU A 139 -5.63 -4.60 14.49
C LEU A 139 -6.17 -3.28 15.05
N HIS A 140 -5.51 -2.16 14.76
CA HIS A 140 -5.94 -0.83 15.17
C HIS A 140 -7.13 -0.32 14.32
N ILE A 141 -7.02 -0.34 12.98
CA ILE A 141 -8.00 0.30 12.09
C ILE A 141 -9.19 -0.59 11.70
N SER A 142 -9.02 -1.92 11.74
CA SER A 142 -10.02 -2.89 11.26
C SER A 142 -9.89 -4.25 11.96
N PRO A 143 -9.97 -4.33 13.31
CA PRO A 143 -9.66 -5.58 14.05
C PRO A 143 -10.53 -6.77 13.67
N SER A 144 -11.77 -6.53 13.22
CA SER A 144 -12.72 -7.59 12.85
C SER A 144 -12.34 -8.39 11.59
N VAL A 145 -11.35 -7.94 10.81
CA VAL A 145 -10.90 -8.64 9.59
C VAL A 145 -9.55 -9.32 9.79
N VAL A 146 -8.96 -9.23 10.97
CA VAL A 146 -7.69 -9.90 11.30
C VAL A 146 -8.01 -11.24 11.98
N TRP A 147 -7.50 -12.32 11.41
CA TRP A 147 -7.65 -13.68 11.96
C TRP A 147 -6.46 -13.99 12.85
N VAL A 148 -6.50 -13.50 14.10
CA VAL A 148 -5.38 -13.56 15.05
C VAL A 148 -4.90 -14.99 15.30
N ASP A 149 -5.81 -15.96 15.33
CA ASP A 149 -5.48 -17.38 15.53
C ASP A 149 -4.71 -17.98 14.34
N GLU A 150 -4.72 -17.30 13.19
CA GLU A 150 -3.98 -17.71 11.98
C GLU A 150 -2.65 -16.96 11.80
N CYS A 151 -2.24 -16.14 12.78
CA CYS A 151 -0.95 -15.47 12.76
C CYS A 151 0.18 -16.49 12.91
N LEU A 152 0.96 -16.66 11.85
CA LEU A 152 2.12 -17.56 11.82
C LEU A 152 3.36 -16.78 11.39
N PRO A 153 4.53 -17.06 12.02
CA PRO A 153 5.77 -16.38 11.62
C PRO A 153 6.17 -16.79 10.20
N GLY A 154 6.56 -15.79 9.40
CA GLY A 154 7.08 -15.97 8.05
C GLY A 154 8.59 -15.85 7.97
N ASN A 155 9.09 -15.39 6.82
CA ASN A 155 10.51 -15.16 6.62
C ASN A 155 10.92 -13.78 7.16
N SER A 156 11.64 -13.74 8.26
CA SER A 156 12.11 -12.50 8.89
C SER A 156 13.51 -12.03 8.44
N ALA A 157 14.06 -12.62 7.38
CA ALA A 157 15.33 -12.15 6.82
C ALA A 157 15.17 -10.73 6.23
N PRO A 158 16.20 -9.87 6.31
CA PRO A 158 16.15 -8.53 5.73
C PRO A 158 15.75 -8.55 4.25
N LEU A 159 14.83 -7.67 3.84
CA LEU A 159 14.30 -7.63 2.47
C LEU A 159 15.40 -7.59 1.41
N ALA A 160 16.50 -6.87 1.67
CA ALA A 160 17.66 -6.82 0.75
C ALA A 160 18.28 -8.20 0.44
N GLN A 161 18.20 -9.15 1.38
CA GLN A 161 18.68 -10.52 1.20
C GLN A 161 17.67 -11.37 0.43
N LEU A 162 16.38 -11.09 0.54
CA LEU A 162 15.31 -11.82 -0.14
C LEU A 162 15.11 -11.37 -1.59
N MET A 163 15.36 -10.09 -1.89
CA MET A 163 15.16 -9.48 -3.20
C MET A 163 15.72 -10.27 -4.40
N PRO A 164 16.93 -10.87 -4.36
CA PRO A 164 17.44 -11.64 -5.51
C PRO A 164 16.60 -12.87 -5.85
N GLN A 165 16.00 -13.52 -4.85
CA GLN A 165 15.10 -14.67 -5.06
C GLN A 165 13.70 -14.21 -5.43
N MET A 166 13.18 -13.19 -4.79
CA MET A 166 11.87 -12.59 -5.11
C MET A 166 11.79 -12.10 -6.55
N ARG A 167 12.85 -11.47 -7.08
CA ARG A 167 12.90 -11.05 -8.49
C ARG A 167 12.80 -12.21 -9.50
N ARG A 168 13.14 -13.43 -9.12
CA ARG A 168 13.09 -14.62 -9.99
C ARG A 168 11.81 -15.42 -9.86
N GLY A 169 11.22 -15.45 -8.68
CA GLY A 169 10.11 -16.35 -8.39
C GLY A 169 9.03 -15.79 -7.48
N GLY A 170 9.00 -14.46 -7.32
CA GLY A 170 8.03 -13.79 -6.46
C GLY A 170 8.22 -14.09 -4.97
N VAL A 171 7.25 -13.69 -4.18
CA VAL A 171 7.23 -13.90 -2.72
C VAL A 171 7.17 -15.40 -2.40
N ALA A 172 6.50 -16.21 -3.21
CA ALA A 172 6.43 -17.67 -3.04
C ALA A 172 7.80 -18.36 -3.05
N ALA A 173 8.82 -17.77 -3.68
CA ALA A 173 10.17 -18.32 -3.68
C ALA A 173 10.91 -18.14 -2.34
N VAL A 174 10.42 -17.31 -1.44
CA VAL A 174 11.07 -16.98 -0.15
C VAL A 174 10.16 -17.19 1.05
N SER A 175 8.85 -17.36 0.84
CA SER A 175 7.89 -17.61 1.91
C SER A 175 6.72 -18.46 1.39
N GLU A 176 6.47 -19.62 1.98
CA GLU A 176 5.34 -20.48 1.63
C GLU A 176 4.00 -19.87 2.05
N LEU A 177 3.98 -19.14 3.16
CA LEU A 177 2.79 -18.46 3.68
C LEU A 177 2.57 -17.07 3.09
N GLY A 178 3.54 -16.57 2.33
CA GLY A 178 3.49 -15.20 1.82
C GLY A 178 3.86 -14.12 2.84
N VAL A 179 4.17 -14.47 4.08
CA VAL A 179 4.53 -13.53 5.16
C VAL A 179 6.02 -13.25 5.14
N LEU A 180 6.42 -11.97 5.14
CA LEU A 180 7.81 -11.51 5.23
C LEU A 180 7.99 -10.69 6.51
N GLY A 181 7.99 -11.37 7.65
CA GLY A 181 8.05 -10.83 9.00
C GLY A 181 7.46 -11.81 10.02
N ASP A 182 7.15 -11.33 11.21
CA ASP A 182 6.52 -12.11 12.27
C ASP A 182 5.30 -11.37 12.87
N PRO A 183 4.06 -11.75 12.51
CA PRO A 183 2.84 -11.11 13.00
C PRO A 183 2.43 -11.54 14.42
N THR A 184 3.08 -12.56 15.02
CA THR A 184 2.60 -13.21 16.25
C THR A 184 2.62 -12.31 17.48
N THR A 185 3.38 -11.24 17.46
CA THR A 185 3.50 -10.27 18.57
C THR A 185 2.81 -8.94 18.25
N ALA A 186 2.09 -8.84 17.15
CA ALA A 186 1.43 -7.61 16.72
C ALA A 186 0.33 -7.17 17.70
N THR A 187 0.21 -5.88 17.94
CA THR A 187 -0.79 -5.30 18.83
C THR A 187 -1.47 -4.08 18.20
N ALA A 188 -2.73 -3.83 18.56
CA ALA A 188 -3.46 -2.65 18.09
C ALA A 188 -2.84 -1.33 18.60
N GLU A 189 -2.18 -1.35 19.77
CA GLU A 189 -1.51 -0.19 20.36
C GLU A 189 -0.30 0.25 19.51
N GLU A 190 0.47 -0.70 18.98
CA GLU A 190 1.61 -0.41 18.10
C GLU A 190 1.18 -0.02 16.68
N GLY A 191 -0.09 -0.28 16.35
CA GLY A 191 -0.69 0.10 15.06
C GLY A 191 -1.22 1.54 15.01
N GLU A 192 -1.23 2.27 16.14
CA GLU A 192 -1.69 3.66 16.22
C GLU A 192 -0.64 4.63 15.64
#